data_6131159a406f1f178f5bd31c4f4367e8
#
_entry.id   6131159a406f1f178f5bd31c4f4367e8
#
_cell.length_a   1.000
_cell.length_b   1.000
_cell.length_c   1.000
_cell.angle_alpha   90.00
_cell.angle_beta   90.00
_cell.angle_gamma   90.00
#
_symmetry.space_group_name_H-M   'P 1'
#
loop_
_entity.id
_entity.type
_entity.pdbx_description
1 polymer ?
#
loop_
_entity_poly.entity_id
_entity_poly.type
_entity_poly.pdbx_seq_one_letter_code
_entity_poly.pdbx_strand_id
1 'polypeptide(L)' 'GMKMIIYKMQTLLPVTLYPLYMQFGWRKKRMTEIGQAAKFVLMDMLNGRIKTIKDTIRNDCKMIFHSDGRIEYLDRGN' A
#
# COMPACT_ATOMS: atom_id res chain seq x y z
N GLY A 1 4.95 7.17 -18.57
CA GLY A 1 5.18 8.58 -18.34
C GLY A 1 4.44 9.12 -17.14
N MET A 2 4.66 10.39 -16.87
CA MET A 2 4.03 11.08 -15.74
C MET A 2 2.51 10.99 -15.72
N LYS A 3 1.89 11.14 -16.89
CA LYS A 3 0.42 11.08 -16.98
C LYS A 3 -0.13 9.72 -16.56
N MET A 4 0.55 8.66 -16.96
CA MET A 4 0.15 7.30 -16.59
C MET A 4 0.24 7.09 -15.08
N ILE A 5 1.30 7.61 -14.46
CA ILE A 5 1.53 7.51 -13.03
C ILE A 5 0.43 8.25 -12.26
N ILE A 6 0.13 9.48 -12.67
CA ILE A 6 -0.93 10.28 -12.04
C ILE A 6 -2.28 9.59 -12.17
N TYR A 7 -2.57 9.04 -13.35
CA TYR A 7 -3.82 8.30 -13.59
C TYR A 7 -3.93 7.10 -12.66
N LYS A 8 -2.83 6.33 -12.51
CA LYS A 8 -2.82 5.17 -11.63
C LYS A 8 -3.01 5.58 -10.17
N MET A 9 -2.44 6.69 -9.75
CA MET A 9 -2.65 7.19 -8.39
C MET A 9 -4.10 7.57 -8.15
N GLN A 10 -4.77 8.21 -9.11
CA GLN A 10 -6.17 8.59 -8.99
C GLN A 10 -7.08 7.37 -8.80
N THR A 11 -6.68 6.23 -9.33
CA THR A 11 -7.44 4.98 -9.20
C THR A 11 -7.01 4.17 -8.00
N LEU A 12 -5.70 3.97 -7.83
CA LEU A 12 -5.16 3.07 -6.82
C LEU A 12 -5.31 3.62 -5.40
N LEU A 13 -5.14 4.92 -5.21
CA LEU A 13 -5.25 5.49 -3.87
C LEU A 13 -6.66 5.31 -3.29
N PRO A 14 -7.74 5.72 -3.97
CA PRO A 14 -9.07 5.50 -3.40
C PRO A 14 -9.38 4.03 -3.18
N VAL A 15 -9.02 3.15 -4.12
CA VAL A 15 -9.31 1.71 -4.01
C VAL A 15 -8.55 1.12 -2.83
N THR A 16 -7.29 1.49 -2.66
CA THR A 16 -6.44 0.96 -1.58
C THR A 16 -6.88 1.49 -0.22
N LEU A 17 -7.36 2.72 -0.15
CA LEU A 17 -7.75 3.36 1.10
C LEU A 17 -9.19 3.05 1.51
N TYR A 18 -10.04 2.65 0.58
CA TYR A 18 -11.45 2.38 0.88
C TYR A 18 -11.64 1.36 1.99
N PRO A 19 -10.85 0.28 2.09
CA PRO A 19 -10.99 -0.66 3.21
C PRO A 19 -10.81 -0.03 4.59
N LEU A 20 -10.01 1.02 4.70
CA LEU A 20 -9.80 1.71 5.97
C LEU A 20 -11.09 2.41 6.42
N TYR A 21 -11.82 2.97 5.48
CA TYR A 21 -13.15 3.51 5.75
C TYR A 21 -14.11 2.40 6.19
N MET A 22 -14.11 1.29 5.47
CA MET A 22 -15.05 0.19 5.75
C MET A 22 -14.74 -0.52 7.06
N GLN A 23 -13.46 -0.76 7.35
CA GLN A 23 -13.05 -1.50 8.54
C GLN A 23 -13.02 -0.66 9.80
N PHE A 24 -12.58 0.59 9.68
CA PHE A 24 -12.31 1.45 10.84
C PHE A 24 -13.19 2.69 10.91
N GLY A 25 -13.99 2.95 9.89
CA GLY A 25 -14.81 4.15 9.84
C GLY A 25 -14.02 5.44 9.69
N TRP A 26 -12.79 5.33 9.18
CA TRP A 26 -11.93 6.50 9.01
C TRP A 26 -12.54 7.48 8.02
N ARG A 27 -12.48 8.76 8.37
CA ARG A 27 -13.05 9.83 7.56
C ARG A 27 -11.95 10.79 7.10
N LYS A 28 -12.33 12.02 6.79
CA LYS A 28 -11.49 13.01 6.11
C LYS A 28 -10.11 13.17 6.74
N LYS A 29 -10.02 13.33 8.06
CA LYS A 29 -8.74 13.60 8.72
C LYS A 29 -7.75 12.46 8.55
N ARG A 30 -8.14 11.26 9.00
CA ARG A 30 -7.26 10.09 8.93
C ARG A 30 -7.02 9.65 7.50
N MET A 31 -8.04 9.72 6.65
CA MET A 31 -7.90 9.37 5.25
C MET A 31 -6.92 10.30 4.54
N THR A 32 -6.94 11.59 4.89
CA THR A 32 -5.98 12.55 4.33
C THR A 32 -4.56 12.21 4.73
N GLU A 33 -4.33 11.92 6.01
CA GLU A 33 -3.00 11.58 6.52
C GLU A 33 -2.44 10.33 5.84
N ILE A 34 -3.24 9.27 5.79
CA ILE A 34 -2.81 8.02 5.17
C ILE A 34 -2.68 8.18 3.65
N GLY A 35 -3.57 8.95 3.04
CA GLY A 35 -3.49 9.22 1.61
C GLY A 35 -2.21 9.93 1.20
N GLN A 36 -1.78 10.91 2.01
CA GLN A 36 -0.51 11.60 1.75
C GLN A 36 0.67 10.64 1.90
N ALA A 37 0.67 9.82 2.96
CA ALA A 37 1.73 8.82 3.15
C ALA A 37 1.75 7.82 2.00
N ALA A 38 0.59 7.33 1.58
CA ALA A 38 0.50 6.37 0.48
C ALA A 38 0.99 6.97 -0.83
N LYS A 39 0.71 8.25 -1.07
CA LYS A 39 1.21 8.94 -2.26
C LYS A 39 2.73 8.92 -2.31
N PHE A 40 3.39 9.24 -1.19
CA PHE A 40 4.84 9.23 -1.12
C PHE A 40 5.41 7.83 -1.32
N VAL A 41 4.78 6.81 -0.75
CA VAL A 41 5.22 5.42 -0.94
C VAL A 41 5.10 5.01 -2.40
N LEU A 42 4.01 5.39 -3.08
CA LEU A 42 3.87 5.10 -4.50
C LEU A 42 4.95 5.79 -5.34
N MET A 43 5.31 7.01 -4.99
CA MET A 43 6.40 7.72 -5.67
C MET A 43 7.74 7.02 -5.44
N ASP A 44 8.00 6.54 -4.23
CA ASP A 44 9.20 5.76 -3.93
C ASP A 44 9.26 4.48 -4.73
N MET A 45 8.12 3.82 -4.91
CA MET A 45 8.03 2.62 -5.73
C MET A 45 8.49 2.90 -7.16
N LEU A 46 8.07 4.05 -7.70
CA LEU A 46 8.47 4.45 -9.06
C LEU A 46 9.95 4.76 -9.17
N ASN A 47 10.58 5.11 -8.05
CA ASN A 47 12.02 5.36 -7.98
C ASN A 47 12.82 4.10 -7.64
N GLY A 48 12.21 2.92 -7.76
CA GLY A 48 12.89 1.65 -7.60
C GLY A 48 12.94 1.09 -6.19
N ARG A 49 12.15 1.62 -5.26
CA ARG A 49 12.18 1.18 -3.87
C ARG A 49 11.21 0.06 -3.53
N ILE A 50 10.62 -0.57 -4.55
CA ILE A 50 9.64 -1.64 -4.31
C ILE A 50 10.25 -2.83 -3.55
N LYS A 51 11.52 -3.15 -3.83
CA LYS A 51 12.17 -4.25 -3.13
C LYS A 51 12.32 -3.95 -1.64
N THR A 52 12.72 -2.74 -1.30
CA THR A 52 12.86 -2.32 0.10
C THR A 52 11.52 -2.40 0.83
N ILE A 53 10.44 -1.94 0.19
CA ILE A 53 9.10 -1.99 0.76
C ILE A 53 8.68 -3.44 1.02
N LYS A 54 8.88 -4.32 0.04
CA LYS A 54 8.54 -5.74 0.18
C LYS A 54 9.35 -6.41 1.28
N ASP A 55 10.65 -6.11 1.35
CA ASP A 55 11.53 -6.68 2.37
C ASP A 55 11.10 -6.23 3.78
N THR A 56 10.73 -4.97 3.93
CA THR A 56 10.26 -4.45 5.21
C THR A 56 8.98 -5.15 5.65
N ILE A 57 8.01 -5.29 4.76
CA ILE A 57 6.76 -5.98 5.08
C ILE A 57 7.03 -7.44 5.43
N ARG A 58 7.91 -8.09 4.67
CA ARG A 58 8.26 -9.48 4.94
C ARG A 58 8.92 -9.63 6.33
N ASN A 59 9.88 -8.77 6.63
CA ASN A 59 10.67 -8.91 7.86
C ASN A 59 9.90 -8.45 9.08
N ASP A 60 9.15 -7.36 8.98
CA ASP A 60 8.48 -6.76 10.14
C ASP A 60 7.06 -7.28 10.32
N CYS A 61 6.35 -7.56 9.23
CA CYS A 61 4.96 -8.02 9.28
C CYS A 61 4.82 -9.53 9.03
N LYS A 62 5.90 -10.20 8.60
CA LYS A 62 5.92 -11.65 8.32
C LYS A 62 4.89 -12.02 7.26
N MET A 63 4.84 -11.24 6.18
CA MET A 63 3.88 -11.42 5.09
C MET A 63 4.57 -11.27 3.75
N ILE A 64 4.11 -12.05 2.77
CA ILE A 64 4.52 -11.91 1.37
C ILE A 64 3.27 -11.76 0.52
N PHE A 65 3.22 -10.72 -0.29
CA PHE A 65 2.14 -10.50 -1.27
C PHE A 65 2.61 -11.01 -2.62
N HIS A 66 1.98 -12.09 -3.09
CA HIS A 66 2.34 -12.71 -4.36
C HIS A 66 1.66 -12.01 -5.53
N SER A 67 2.22 -12.17 -6.72
CA SER A 67 1.71 -11.50 -7.94
C SER A 67 0.31 -11.97 -8.33
N ASP A 68 -0.09 -13.15 -7.87
CA ASP A 68 -1.44 -13.68 -8.14
C ASP A 68 -2.48 -13.22 -7.11
N GLY A 69 -2.10 -12.33 -6.19
CA GLY A 69 -2.98 -11.82 -5.16
C GLY A 69 -2.98 -12.65 -3.87
N ARG A 70 -2.28 -13.75 -3.87
CA ARG A 70 -2.19 -14.61 -2.68
C ARG A 70 -1.32 -13.95 -1.61
N ILE A 71 -1.72 -14.08 -0.35
CA ILE A 71 -0.96 -13.58 0.79
C ILE A 71 -0.41 -14.78 1.57
N GLU A 72 0.91 -14.79 1.74
CA GLU A 72 1.58 -15.85 2.51
C GLU A 72 2.02 -15.30 3.86
N TYR A 73 1.75 -16.03 4.93
CA TYR A 73 2.13 -15.67 6.29
C TYR A 73 3.31 -16.54 6.71
N LEU A 74 4.43 -15.89 7.09
CA LEU A 74 5.66 -16.58 7.44
C LEU A 74 5.72 -16.98 8.92
N ASP A 75 4.94 -16.33 9.76
CA ASP A 75 4.95 -16.56 11.21
C ASP A 75 3.66 -17.25 11.61
N ARG A 76 3.71 -18.56 11.69
CA ARG A 76 2.58 -19.38 12.10
C ARG A 76 2.60 -19.57 13.60
N GLY A 77 1.47 -19.37 14.23
CA GLY A 77 1.34 -19.65 15.65
C GLY A 77 1.37 -18.43 16.53
N ASN A 78 1.42 -17.28 15.91
CA ASN A 78 1.29 -16.05 16.68
C ASN A 78 -0.14 -15.48 16.54
#